data_caf6b9c74e36c70a313c76e1398491ca
#
_entry.id   caf6b9c74e36c70a313c76e1398491ca
#
_cell.length_a   1.000
_cell.length_b   1.000
_cell.length_c   1.000
_cell.angle_alpha   90.00
_cell.angle_beta   90.00
_cell.angle_gamma   90.00
#
_symmetry.space_group_name_H-M   'P 1'
#
loop_
_entity.id
_entity.type
_entity.pdbx_description
1 polymer ?
#
loop_
_entity_poly.entity_id
_entity_poly.type
_entity_poly.pdbx_seq_one_letter_code
_entity_poly.pdbx_strand_id
1 'polypeptide(L)'
;MANNKVKYNLKNAHYAMLQTSEEGVVSFGTPVALPGAVSISLDASGEPENFYADGTAYYVINNNMGYDGDLELAMIPEDFRVSALNETLDDNKVLIEDANSELNRFALLFEFDGDVKHIRHVLYNCSASRPGIEGKTNEESREIQTETLTIKATPLPSGVVKAKTGNETDSTVYADWYKAVYMPTLTGVNTGEE
;
A
#
# COMPACT_ATOMS: atom_id res chain seq x y z
N MET A 1 -1.32 -24.08 17.11
CA MET A 1 -2.53 -23.42 16.52
C MET A 1 -2.64 -23.83 15.06
N ALA A 2 -3.84 -23.91 14.50
CA ALA A 2 -4.00 -24.22 13.08
C ALA A 2 -3.53 -23.02 12.23
N ASN A 3 -2.79 -23.30 11.14
CA ASN A 3 -2.31 -22.28 10.22
C ASN A 3 -3.33 -22.11 9.09
N ASN A 4 -3.46 -20.88 8.59
CA ASN A 4 -4.24 -20.65 7.37
C ASN A 4 -3.67 -21.46 6.19
N LYS A 5 -4.54 -22.10 5.44
CA LYS A 5 -4.19 -22.88 4.24
C LYS A 5 -4.56 -22.15 2.96
N VAL A 6 -5.52 -21.23 3.04
CA VAL A 6 -6.05 -20.46 1.91
C VAL A 6 -6.28 -19.01 2.31
N LYS A 7 -6.28 -18.11 1.34
CA LYS A 7 -6.72 -16.73 1.45
C LYS A 7 -7.74 -16.43 0.35
N TYR A 8 -8.73 -15.62 0.66
CA TYR A 8 -9.78 -15.19 -0.26
C TYR A 8 -10.37 -13.88 0.22
N ASN A 9 -11.23 -13.24 -0.57
CA ASN A 9 -12.01 -12.07 -0.19
C ASN A 9 -11.18 -10.89 0.35
N LEU A 10 -10.77 -9.98 -0.53
CA LEU A 10 -10.16 -8.71 -0.18
C LEU A 10 -11.17 -7.82 0.54
N LYS A 11 -10.79 -7.21 1.67
CA LYS A 11 -11.63 -6.27 2.41
C LYS A 11 -10.83 -5.36 3.33
N ASN A 12 -11.54 -4.45 4.00
CA ASN A 12 -10.98 -3.52 4.99
C ASN A 12 -9.77 -2.74 4.47
N ALA A 13 -9.82 -2.28 3.20
CA ALA A 13 -8.81 -1.36 2.72
C ALA A 13 -8.86 -0.04 3.50
N HIS A 14 -7.71 0.45 3.92
CA HIS A 14 -7.51 1.72 4.62
C HIS A 14 -6.24 2.38 4.10
N TYR A 15 -6.15 3.68 4.25
CA TYR A 15 -4.92 4.43 4.03
C TYR A 15 -4.61 5.31 5.24
N ALA A 16 -3.34 5.60 5.44
CA ALA A 16 -2.88 6.50 6.48
C ALA A 16 -1.78 7.38 5.92
N MET A 17 -1.95 8.70 5.99
CA MET A 17 -0.98 9.64 5.41
C MET A 17 0.37 9.53 6.10
N LEU A 18 1.43 9.44 5.31
CA LEU A 18 2.81 9.46 5.79
C LEU A 18 3.19 10.89 6.15
N GLN A 19 3.79 11.05 7.30
CA GLN A 19 4.30 12.31 7.82
C GLN A 19 5.79 12.15 8.13
N THR A 20 6.58 13.14 7.76
CA THR A 20 8.01 13.17 8.07
C THR A 20 8.30 14.41 8.89
N SER A 21 8.88 14.23 10.08
CA SER A 21 9.30 15.35 10.91
C SER A 21 10.53 16.06 10.31
N GLU A 22 10.87 17.26 10.81
CA GLU A 22 12.08 17.99 10.41
C GLU A 22 13.37 17.19 10.68
N GLU A 23 13.32 16.26 11.65
CA GLU A 23 14.43 15.36 12.00
C GLU A 23 14.46 14.08 11.13
N GLY A 24 13.57 13.96 10.13
CA GLY A 24 13.48 12.78 9.25
C GLY A 24 12.78 11.58 9.86
N VAL A 25 12.13 11.73 11.01
CA VAL A 25 11.35 10.64 11.64
C VAL A 25 10.04 10.44 10.89
N VAL A 26 9.82 9.22 10.43
CA VAL A 26 8.59 8.82 9.73
C VAL A 26 7.52 8.44 10.75
N SER A 27 6.34 9.00 10.59
CA SER A 27 5.11 8.66 11.31
C SER A 27 3.92 8.59 10.37
N PHE A 28 2.79 8.11 10.87
CA PHE A 28 1.57 7.98 10.07
C PHE A 28 0.39 8.60 10.81
N GLY A 29 -0.52 9.17 10.06
CA GLY A 29 -1.82 9.57 10.56
C GLY A 29 -2.67 8.35 10.97
N THR A 30 -3.84 8.61 11.53
CA THR A 30 -4.83 7.56 11.81
C THR A 30 -5.30 6.92 10.51
N PRO A 31 -5.38 5.59 10.43
CA PRO A 31 -5.93 4.91 9.27
C PRO A 31 -7.37 5.33 8.97
N VAL A 32 -7.62 5.72 7.72
CA VAL A 32 -8.93 6.12 7.19
C VAL A 32 -9.42 5.00 6.27
N ALA A 33 -10.69 4.64 6.36
CA ALA A 33 -11.26 3.60 5.53
C ALA A 33 -11.25 4.00 4.04
N LEU A 34 -10.89 3.05 3.18
CA LEU A 34 -10.95 3.15 1.72
C LEU A 34 -11.98 2.11 1.23
N PRO A 35 -13.28 2.44 1.29
CA PRO A 35 -14.35 1.49 1.00
C PRO A 35 -14.41 1.14 -0.49
N GLY A 36 -15.02 -0.02 -0.79
CA GLY A 36 -15.29 -0.43 -2.16
C GLY A 36 -14.14 -1.14 -2.84
N ALA A 37 -13.18 -1.70 -2.10
CA ALA A 37 -12.09 -2.49 -2.68
C ALA A 37 -12.64 -3.73 -3.39
N VAL A 38 -12.36 -3.83 -4.71
CA VAL A 38 -12.79 -4.90 -5.59
C VAL A 38 -11.66 -5.92 -5.78
N SER A 39 -10.50 -5.44 -6.19
CA SER A 39 -9.31 -6.27 -6.39
C SER A 39 -8.01 -5.53 -6.05
N ILE A 40 -6.97 -6.29 -5.74
CA ILE A 40 -5.61 -5.78 -5.57
C ILE A 40 -4.62 -6.75 -6.20
N SER A 41 -3.72 -6.23 -7.03
CA SER A 41 -2.63 -6.98 -7.62
C SER A 41 -1.34 -6.17 -7.49
N LEU A 42 -0.41 -6.65 -6.69
CA LEU A 42 0.86 -5.99 -6.44
C LEU A 42 2.01 -6.97 -6.69
N ASP A 43 2.84 -6.66 -7.64
CA ASP A 43 4.02 -7.41 -8.00
C ASP A 43 5.26 -6.87 -7.30
N ALA A 44 6.19 -7.76 -6.94
CA ALA A 44 7.46 -7.35 -6.35
C ALA A 44 8.31 -6.63 -7.40
N SER A 45 8.85 -5.47 -7.03
CA SER A 45 9.72 -4.64 -7.87
C SER A 45 11.17 -4.76 -7.41
N GLY A 46 12.11 -4.75 -8.37
CA GLY A 46 13.54 -4.91 -8.16
C GLY A 46 14.02 -6.29 -8.60
N GLU A 47 14.91 -6.29 -9.60
CA GLU A 47 15.52 -7.51 -10.13
C GLU A 47 16.90 -7.73 -9.49
N PRO A 48 17.30 -8.98 -9.26
CA PRO A 48 18.65 -9.30 -8.83
C PRO A 48 19.65 -8.96 -9.96
N GLU A 49 20.71 -8.25 -9.61
CA GLU A 49 21.80 -7.92 -10.52
C GLU A 49 22.97 -8.89 -10.32
N ASN A 50 23.44 -9.49 -11.43
CA ASN A 50 24.55 -10.41 -11.41
C ASN A 50 25.84 -9.67 -11.77
N PHE A 51 26.84 -9.70 -10.88
CA PHE A 51 28.20 -9.29 -11.20
C PHE A 51 28.97 -10.51 -11.70
N TYR A 52 29.55 -10.40 -12.90
CA TYR A 52 30.28 -11.48 -13.53
C TYR A 52 31.80 -11.23 -13.39
N ALA A 53 32.53 -12.26 -12.94
CA ALA A 53 33.97 -12.33 -12.95
C ALA A 53 34.40 -13.74 -13.39
N ASP A 54 35.53 -13.86 -14.07
CA ASP A 54 36.09 -15.12 -14.57
C ASP A 54 35.09 -15.97 -15.40
N GLY A 55 34.17 -15.29 -16.12
CA GLY A 55 33.18 -15.95 -16.99
C GLY A 55 32.01 -16.59 -16.25
N THR A 56 31.86 -16.37 -14.94
CA THR A 56 30.76 -16.87 -14.12
C THR A 56 30.06 -15.75 -13.36
N ALA A 57 28.80 -15.97 -12.93
CA ALA A 57 28.12 -15.08 -11.99
C ALA A 57 28.84 -15.17 -10.63
N TYR A 58 29.72 -14.21 -10.37
CA TYR A 58 30.57 -14.20 -9.17
C TYR A 58 29.84 -13.70 -7.93
N TYR A 59 28.97 -12.72 -8.11
CA TYR A 59 28.18 -12.13 -7.01
C TYR A 59 26.78 -11.76 -7.50
N VAL A 60 25.78 -11.94 -6.66
CA VAL A 60 24.39 -11.58 -6.95
C VAL A 60 23.93 -10.52 -5.95
N ILE A 61 23.58 -9.34 -6.45
CA ILE A 61 23.01 -8.26 -5.65
C ILE A 61 21.49 -8.39 -5.69
N ASN A 62 20.89 -8.71 -4.54
CA ASN A 62 19.43 -8.73 -4.43
C ASN A 62 18.93 -7.30 -4.20
N ASN A 63 18.07 -6.84 -5.10
CA ASN A 63 17.50 -5.50 -5.04
C ASN A 63 16.00 -5.58 -4.74
N ASN A 64 15.58 -5.13 -3.57
CA ASN A 64 14.16 -5.02 -3.22
C ASN A 64 13.73 -3.55 -3.31
N MET A 65 13.09 -3.19 -4.41
CA MET A 65 12.61 -1.83 -4.67
C MET A 65 11.15 -1.62 -4.24
N GLY A 66 10.52 -2.65 -3.65
CA GLY A 66 9.16 -2.57 -3.16
C GLY A 66 8.15 -3.34 -3.99
N TYR A 67 7.00 -2.74 -4.24
CA TYR A 67 5.88 -3.34 -4.97
C TYR A 67 5.24 -2.31 -5.91
N ASP A 68 4.84 -2.76 -7.09
CA ASP A 68 4.08 -1.98 -8.06
C ASP A 68 2.82 -2.77 -8.45
N GLY A 69 1.73 -2.09 -8.75
CA GLY A 69 0.51 -2.75 -9.23
C GLY A 69 -0.74 -1.92 -9.03
N ASP A 70 -1.89 -2.57 -9.02
CA ASP A 70 -3.17 -1.90 -9.09
C ASP A 70 -4.08 -2.25 -7.92
N LEU A 71 -4.81 -1.26 -7.47
CA LEU A 71 -5.94 -1.35 -6.54
C LEU A 71 -7.20 -0.88 -7.25
N GLU A 72 -8.14 -1.78 -7.48
CA GLU A 72 -9.44 -1.51 -8.07
C GLU A 72 -10.46 -1.21 -6.97
N LEU A 73 -11.17 -0.11 -7.12
CA LEU A 73 -12.21 0.37 -6.21
C LEU A 73 -13.52 0.57 -6.96
N ALA A 74 -14.64 0.36 -6.28
CA ALA A 74 -15.95 0.70 -6.82
C ALA A 74 -16.06 2.19 -7.15
N MET A 75 -15.45 3.03 -6.33
CA MET A 75 -15.28 4.48 -6.50
C MET A 75 -14.17 4.95 -5.57
N ILE A 76 -13.33 5.87 -6.03
CA ILE A 76 -12.29 6.48 -5.20
C ILE A 76 -12.92 7.56 -4.33
N PRO A 77 -12.85 7.47 -2.98
CA PRO A 77 -13.42 8.47 -2.08
C PRO A 77 -12.80 9.86 -2.26
N GLU A 78 -13.62 10.89 -2.11
CA GLU A 78 -13.18 12.29 -2.20
C GLU A 78 -12.07 12.62 -1.21
N ASP A 79 -12.17 12.12 0.03
CA ASP A 79 -11.14 12.31 1.06
C ASP A 79 -9.78 11.75 0.63
N PHE A 80 -9.76 10.62 -0.10
CA PHE A 80 -8.53 10.07 -0.65
C PHE A 80 -7.97 10.93 -1.79
N ARG A 81 -8.85 11.43 -2.67
CA ARG A 81 -8.45 12.34 -3.75
C ARG A 81 -7.80 13.60 -3.20
N VAL A 82 -8.39 14.21 -2.18
CA VAL A 82 -7.84 15.41 -1.54
C VAL A 82 -6.53 15.08 -0.80
N SER A 83 -6.50 14.04 0.03
CA SER A 83 -5.35 13.79 0.91
C SER A 83 -4.17 13.14 0.19
N ALA A 84 -4.40 12.13 -0.66
CA ALA A 84 -3.33 11.34 -1.30
C ALA A 84 -2.98 11.85 -2.71
N LEU A 85 -3.99 12.20 -3.53
CA LEU A 85 -3.77 12.71 -4.87
C LEU A 85 -3.56 14.23 -4.90
N ASN A 86 -3.76 14.89 -3.74
CA ASN A 86 -3.58 16.34 -3.57
C ASN A 86 -4.47 17.19 -4.49
N GLU A 87 -5.68 16.68 -4.79
CA GLU A 87 -6.72 17.47 -5.43
C GLU A 87 -7.28 18.51 -4.45
N THR A 88 -7.69 19.66 -4.93
CA THR A 88 -8.22 20.74 -4.08
C THR A 88 -9.70 20.93 -4.28
N LEU A 89 -10.41 21.28 -3.21
CA LEU A 89 -11.81 21.71 -3.28
C LEU A 89 -11.88 23.22 -3.43
N ASP A 90 -12.58 23.71 -4.43
CA ASP A 90 -12.86 25.14 -4.56
C ASP A 90 -13.95 25.62 -3.55
N ASP A 91 -14.30 26.87 -3.60
CA ASP A 91 -15.34 27.46 -2.75
C ASP A 91 -16.74 26.83 -2.97
N ASN A 92 -16.97 26.27 -4.16
CA ASN A 92 -18.20 25.58 -4.53
C ASN A 92 -18.17 24.07 -4.22
N LYS A 93 -17.09 23.56 -3.60
CA LYS A 93 -16.85 22.13 -3.32
C LYS A 93 -16.68 21.27 -4.58
N VAL A 94 -16.12 21.85 -5.63
CA VAL A 94 -15.72 21.13 -6.84
C VAL A 94 -14.27 20.70 -6.68
N LEU A 95 -14.00 19.41 -6.94
CA LEU A 95 -12.65 18.85 -6.96
C LEU A 95 -11.89 19.35 -8.18
N ILE A 96 -10.73 19.90 -7.95
CA ILE A 96 -9.84 20.44 -8.98
C ILE A 96 -8.51 19.70 -8.92
N GLU A 97 -8.11 19.13 -10.03
CA GLU A 97 -6.76 18.58 -10.24
C GLU A 97 -5.85 19.65 -10.83
N ASP A 98 -4.74 19.94 -10.17
CA ASP A 98 -3.71 20.86 -10.67
C ASP A 98 -2.50 20.07 -11.18
N ALA A 99 -2.01 20.39 -12.37
CA ALA A 99 -0.86 19.75 -12.98
C ALA A 99 0.45 19.89 -12.18
N ASN A 100 0.52 20.89 -11.29
CA ASN A 100 1.68 21.14 -10.43
C ASN A 100 1.56 20.49 -9.04
N SER A 101 0.42 19.85 -8.74
CA SER A 101 0.22 19.16 -7.46
C SER A 101 1.13 17.94 -7.35
N GLU A 102 1.85 17.84 -6.23
CA GLU A 102 2.66 16.68 -5.90
C GLU A 102 1.82 15.65 -5.14
N LEU A 103 1.97 14.38 -5.52
CA LEU A 103 1.27 13.27 -4.86
C LEU A 103 1.82 13.02 -3.46
N ASN A 104 0.94 12.88 -2.50
CA ASN A 104 1.32 12.58 -1.12
C ASN A 104 1.59 11.09 -0.91
N ARG A 105 2.43 10.78 0.08
CA ARG A 105 2.76 9.41 0.47
C ARG A 105 1.83 8.95 1.58
N PHE A 106 1.51 7.64 1.56
CA PHE A 106 0.63 7.03 2.54
C PHE A 106 1.00 5.57 2.81
N ALA A 107 0.54 5.02 3.92
CA ALA A 107 0.51 3.59 4.14
C ALA A 107 -0.82 3.01 3.62
N LEU A 108 -0.76 1.89 2.91
CA LEU A 108 -1.93 1.14 2.46
C LEU A 108 -2.11 -0.11 3.33
N LEU A 109 -3.27 -0.22 3.98
CA LEU A 109 -3.64 -1.36 4.80
C LEU A 109 -4.82 -2.09 4.17
N PHE A 110 -4.80 -3.41 4.20
CA PHE A 110 -5.91 -4.24 3.73
C PHE A 110 -5.82 -5.64 4.35
N GLU A 111 -6.87 -6.43 4.19
CA GLU A 111 -6.86 -7.81 4.66
C GLU A 111 -7.50 -8.78 3.68
N PHE A 112 -7.07 -10.02 3.81
CA PHE A 112 -7.73 -11.16 3.17
C PHE A 112 -8.34 -12.04 4.25
N ASP A 113 -9.49 -12.64 3.95
CA ASP A 113 -10.01 -13.72 4.77
C ASP A 113 -9.10 -14.94 4.64
N GLY A 114 -8.88 -15.62 5.74
CA GLY A 114 -8.26 -16.94 5.80
C GLY A 114 -9.26 -17.95 6.37
N ASP A 115 -8.96 -19.23 6.20
CA ASP A 115 -9.80 -20.31 6.77
C ASP A 115 -9.75 -20.39 8.30
N VAL A 116 -8.75 -19.79 8.95
CA VAL A 116 -8.60 -19.74 10.41
C VAL A 116 -8.66 -18.31 10.93
N LYS A 117 -7.93 -17.38 10.30
CA LYS A 117 -7.77 -16.00 10.76
C LYS A 117 -7.55 -15.07 9.57
N HIS A 118 -8.04 -13.83 9.64
CA HIS A 118 -7.77 -12.84 8.61
C HIS A 118 -6.27 -12.52 8.54
N ILE A 119 -5.78 -12.33 7.34
CA ILE A 119 -4.39 -11.96 7.07
C ILE A 119 -4.36 -10.48 6.73
N ARG A 120 -3.85 -9.66 7.64
CA ARG A 120 -3.76 -8.22 7.52
C ARG A 120 -2.41 -7.81 6.96
N HIS A 121 -2.42 -6.86 6.05
CA HIS A 121 -1.25 -6.34 5.37
C HIS A 121 -1.12 -4.84 5.60
N VAL A 122 0.09 -4.35 5.59
CA VAL A 122 0.41 -2.92 5.45
C VAL A 122 1.63 -2.77 4.54
N LEU A 123 1.53 -1.83 3.57
CA LEU A 123 2.64 -1.30 2.80
C LEU A 123 2.87 0.14 3.24
N TYR A 124 4.12 0.52 3.54
CA TYR A 124 4.39 1.73 4.31
C TYR A 124 4.53 3.01 3.50
N ASN A 125 5.20 2.97 2.37
CA ASN A 125 5.54 4.18 1.60
C ASN A 125 4.96 4.08 0.21
N CYS A 126 3.62 4.16 0.15
CA CYS A 126 2.86 4.09 -1.09
C CYS A 126 2.68 5.48 -1.71
N SER A 127 2.63 5.51 -3.02
CA SER A 127 2.03 6.58 -3.81
C SER A 127 0.99 5.98 -4.75
N ALA A 128 -0.05 6.73 -5.08
CA ALA A 128 -1.02 6.34 -6.09
C ALA A 128 -0.88 7.26 -7.31
N SER A 129 -0.89 6.69 -8.51
CA SER A 129 -1.00 7.50 -9.73
C SER A 129 -2.43 8.02 -9.88
N ARG A 130 -2.59 9.13 -10.63
CA ARG A 130 -3.90 9.66 -10.96
C ARG A 130 -4.71 8.62 -11.73
N PRO A 131 -5.98 8.36 -11.33
CA PRO A 131 -6.82 7.37 -12.00
C PRO A 131 -7.19 7.84 -13.41
N GLY A 132 -7.34 6.89 -14.34
CA GLY A 132 -7.97 7.14 -15.64
C GLY A 132 -9.44 7.47 -15.47
N ILE A 133 -10.04 8.11 -16.50
CA ILE A 133 -11.48 8.37 -16.55
C ILE A 133 -12.05 7.44 -17.61
N GLU A 134 -12.83 6.47 -17.19
CA GLU A 134 -13.49 5.51 -18.07
C GLU A 134 -15.00 5.51 -17.80
N GLY A 135 -15.78 5.24 -18.82
CA GLY A 135 -17.23 5.16 -18.68
C GLY A 135 -17.87 4.54 -19.91
N LYS A 136 -18.91 3.74 -19.70
CA LYS A 136 -19.73 3.15 -20.75
C LYS A 136 -21.20 3.50 -20.55
N THR A 137 -21.94 3.61 -21.64
CA THR A 137 -23.39 3.72 -21.57
C THR A 137 -24.02 2.37 -21.20
N ASN A 138 -25.14 2.41 -20.48
CA ASN A 138 -25.92 1.21 -20.22
C ASN A 138 -26.53 0.70 -21.54
N GLU A 139 -26.52 -0.61 -21.72
CA GLU A 139 -27.27 -1.31 -22.76
C GLU A 139 -28.58 -1.85 -22.18
N GLU A 140 -28.82 -3.16 -22.28
CA GLU A 140 -30.02 -3.82 -21.72
C GLU A 140 -29.92 -4.01 -20.20
N SER A 141 -28.70 -4.07 -19.65
CA SER A 141 -28.41 -4.18 -18.21
C SER A 141 -27.51 -3.04 -17.74
N ARG A 142 -27.57 -2.75 -16.41
CA ARG A 142 -26.63 -1.81 -15.78
C ARG A 142 -25.32 -2.53 -15.45
N GLU A 143 -24.24 -2.05 -16.03
CA GLU A 143 -22.89 -2.50 -15.66
C GLU A 143 -22.28 -1.52 -14.65
N ILE A 144 -21.80 -2.05 -13.53
CA ILE A 144 -21.07 -1.27 -12.55
C ILE A 144 -19.68 -0.99 -13.12
N GLN A 145 -19.29 0.28 -13.11
CA GLN A 145 -17.96 0.74 -13.51
C GLN A 145 -17.12 0.89 -12.26
N THR A 146 -15.85 0.55 -12.33
CA THR A 146 -14.88 0.66 -11.25
C THR A 146 -13.77 1.63 -11.62
N GLU A 147 -13.04 2.13 -10.64
CA GLU A 147 -11.88 3.01 -10.81
C GLU A 147 -10.63 2.28 -10.33
N THR A 148 -9.52 2.45 -11.03
CA THR A 148 -8.25 1.79 -10.72
C THR A 148 -7.20 2.81 -10.33
N LEU A 149 -6.55 2.56 -9.18
CA LEU A 149 -5.37 3.28 -8.72
C LEU A 149 -4.14 2.41 -8.96
N THR A 150 -3.20 2.90 -9.75
CA THR A 150 -1.87 2.28 -9.83
C THR A 150 -1.07 2.69 -8.61
N ILE A 151 -0.70 1.71 -7.79
CA ILE A 151 0.00 1.88 -6.51
C ILE A 151 1.47 1.52 -6.69
N LYS A 152 2.33 2.37 -6.16
CA LYS A 152 3.76 2.07 -6.03
C LYS A 152 4.17 2.18 -4.56
N ALA A 153 4.63 1.07 -3.98
CA ALA A 153 5.13 1.00 -2.62
C ALA A 153 6.65 0.88 -2.64
N THR A 154 7.35 1.85 -2.07
CA THR A 154 8.82 1.88 -2.00
C THR A 154 9.30 1.66 -0.56
N PRO A 155 10.56 1.24 -0.33
CA PRO A 155 11.10 1.14 1.01
C PRO A 155 11.06 2.46 1.79
N LEU A 156 10.80 2.38 3.09
CA LEU A 156 11.08 3.49 4.01
C LEU A 156 12.60 3.72 4.14
N PRO A 157 13.06 4.87 4.68
CA PRO A 157 14.47 5.07 4.98
C PRO A 157 15.09 3.99 5.88
N SER A 158 14.26 3.34 6.71
CA SER A 158 14.64 2.18 7.52
C SER A 158 14.77 0.86 6.75
N GLY A 159 14.50 0.84 5.44
CA GLY A 159 14.49 -0.36 4.61
C GLY A 159 13.20 -1.18 4.67
N VAL A 160 12.26 -0.83 5.55
CA VAL A 160 10.99 -1.56 5.67
C VAL A 160 10.07 -1.22 4.50
N VAL A 161 9.50 -2.25 3.85
CA VAL A 161 8.56 -2.09 2.74
C VAL A 161 7.13 -2.42 3.16
N LYS A 162 6.95 -3.59 3.80
CA LYS A 162 5.64 -4.09 4.22
C LYS A 162 5.72 -4.89 5.50
N ALA A 163 4.57 -5.02 6.16
CA ALA A 163 4.35 -6.04 7.19
C ALA A 163 3.04 -6.77 6.94
N LYS A 164 2.93 -7.98 7.48
CA LYS A 164 1.68 -8.74 7.48
C LYS A 164 1.54 -9.50 8.79
N THR A 165 0.31 -9.73 9.21
CA THR A 165 0.04 -10.57 10.37
C THR A 165 0.27 -12.04 10.04
N GLY A 166 0.87 -12.75 11.00
CA GLY A 166 1.02 -14.20 10.99
C GLY A 166 0.06 -14.85 11.99
N ASN A 167 0.13 -16.17 12.09
CA ASN A 167 -0.74 -16.94 13.01
C ASN A 167 -0.45 -16.63 14.49
N GLU A 168 0.80 -16.30 14.82
CA GLU A 168 1.27 -16.00 16.18
C GLU A 168 1.40 -14.50 16.46
N THR A 169 0.88 -13.65 15.58
CA THR A 169 0.85 -12.20 15.85
C THR A 169 0.14 -11.93 17.16
N ASP A 170 0.76 -11.12 18.01
CA ASP A 170 0.20 -10.71 19.30
C ASP A 170 -1.23 -10.19 19.14
N SER A 171 -2.08 -10.58 20.09
CA SER A 171 -3.53 -10.28 20.02
C SER A 171 -3.83 -8.78 20.08
N THR A 172 -3.03 -8.02 20.83
CA THR A 172 -3.18 -6.55 20.93
C THR A 172 -2.79 -5.89 19.62
N VAL A 173 -1.62 -6.26 19.06
CA VAL A 173 -1.15 -5.79 17.75
C VAL A 173 -2.19 -6.10 16.68
N TYR A 174 -2.72 -7.33 16.71
CA TYR A 174 -3.76 -7.72 15.77
C TYR A 174 -5.04 -6.89 15.94
N ALA A 175 -5.52 -6.67 17.15
CA ALA A 175 -6.74 -5.91 17.42
C ALA A 175 -6.61 -4.42 17.01
N ASP A 176 -5.41 -3.85 17.15
CA ASP A 176 -5.16 -2.43 16.91
C ASP A 176 -4.68 -2.12 15.49
N TRP A 177 -4.63 -3.11 14.59
CA TRP A 177 -4.08 -2.97 13.23
C TRP A 177 -4.66 -1.82 12.41
N TYR A 178 -5.94 -1.51 12.59
CA TYR A 178 -6.63 -0.42 11.89
C TYR A 178 -6.83 0.83 12.76
N LYS A 179 -6.34 0.83 14.00
CA LYS A 179 -6.37 2.03 14.87
C LYS A 179 -5.13 2.90 14.67
N ALA A 180 -3.99 2.26 14.41
CA ALA A 180 -2.73 2.92 14.10
C ALA A 180 -1.91 2.03 13.17
N VAL A 181 -1.08 2.65 12.31
CA VAL A 181 -0.16 1.90 11.45
C VAL A 181 0.88 1.21 12.31
N TYR A 182 0.93 -0.12 12.21
CA TYR A 182 1.92 -0.92 12.93
C TYR A 182 3.34 -0.59 12.43
N MET A 183 4.22 -0.18 13.32
CA MET A 183 5.64 0.02 13.01
C MET A 183 6.46 -1.10 13.66
N PRO A 184 7.25 -1.86 12.86
CA PRO A 184 8.04 -2.94 13.42
C PRO A 184 9.17 -2.41 14.30
N THR A 185 9.36 -3.02 15.47
CA THR A 185 10.56 -2.83 16.28
C THR A 185 11.62 -3.79 15.77
N LEU A 186 12.53 -3.30 14.93
CA LEU A 186 13.64 -4.09 14.41
C LEU A 186 14.72 -4.18 15.49
N THR A 187 14.63 -5.19 16.37
CA THR A 187 15.74 -5.55 17.24
C THR A 187 16.73 -6.40 16.44
N GLY A 188 17.87 -5.80 16.05
CA GLY A 188 18.99 -6.53 15.46
C GLY A 188 19.09 -6.49 13.93
N VAL A 189 19.01 -5.32 13.31
CA VAL A 189 19.71 -5.12 12.05
C VAL A 189 21.19 -4.94 12.40
N ASN A 190 21.99 -6.02 12.22
CA ASN A 190 23.45 -5.86 12.14
C ASN A 190 23.72 -4.84 11.02
N THR A 191 24.00 -3.60 11.39
CA THR A 191 24.78 -2.71 10.53
C THR A 191 26.14 -3.39 10.44
N GLY A 192 26.35 -4.16 9.38
CA GLY A 192 27.67 -4.67 9.01
C GLY A 192 28.57 -3.46 8.81
N GLU A 193 29.26 -3.10 9.87
CA GLU A 193 30.53 -2.39 9.75
C GLU A 193 31.54 -3.41 9.22
N GLU A 194 31.93 -3.25 7.95
CA GLU A 194 33.30 -3.42 7.47
C GLU A 194 33.44 -2.74 6.10
#